data_94220c512540c50d44f2b593e7c0e1ec
#
_entry.id   94220c512540c50d44f2b593e7c0e1ec
#
_cell.length_a   1.000
_cell.length_b   1.000
_cell.length_c   1.000
_cell.angle_alpha   90.00
_cell.angle_beta   90.00
_cell.angle_gamma   90.00
#
_symmetry.space_group_name_H-M   'P 1'
#
loop_
_entity.id
_entity.type
_entity.pdbx_description
1 polymer ?
#
loop_
_entity_poly.entity_id
_entity_poly.type
_entity_poly.pdbx_seq_one_letter_code
_entity_poly.pdbx_strand_id
1 'polypeptide(L)'
;MTIILATLTLVAGLLPGAIAYIGKLIVDGVVFSSQLKPDNQSFVNISQPLFYVLLEAIAVALLAASQKGLIVCQSLLRVLLAQRVNVLILEKALTLDLTHFENSEFYDKLTNARKEASIRPLSLVNRTFGLGQNALALITYGVLLIKLSIWAVVVLILAALPAFIAETRFAGEAFRVFSWRAPETRHQHYIENLLAREDFATEIKLYQLGEMLLGRYHSVFTQLYGEDRNLTIRRGMWGYLLSLVSTAAFYIAYAWIVVETVVGQISLGDMTMYLTVFRQGQSTFANALTSIGGMYEDNLYLSNLYDFLEEPVNQPWGNITQGINPQDGIRFENVSFTYPGSSQPALKNISLHLQPGEKLAIVGENGSGKTTLIKLLTRLYTPTSGRILLDGVDLQEWNVDALRRRIGVIFQNFVRYQFTVGENIGVGDVNNLKDSSRWQVAAQKGMAQQFIERLPQNFQTQLGRWFKGGQELSGGQWQKIALARAFMRSQADILVLDEPTSAIDAQAEFEIFNHFRALTQNQMVFLISHRFSTVRMADKIMVIENGEMVEQGTHTELLAADGNYARLFWLQAAGYQ
;
A
#
# COMPACT_ATOMS: atom_id res chain seq x y z
N MET A 1 -23.31 10.19 -8.92
CA MET A 1 -23.39 9.40 -7.68
C MET A 1 -23.55 10.29 -6.44
N THR A 2 -22.74 11.32 -6.27
CA THR A 2 -22.84 12.29 -5.15
C THR A 2 -24.19 13.00 -5.08
N ILE A 3 -24.79 13.40 -6.21
CA ILE A 3 -26.11 14.03 -6.27
C ILE A 3 -27.20 13.07 -5.78
N ILE A 4 -27.14 11.81 -6.20
CA ILE A 4 -28.09 10.77 -5.75
C ILE A 4 -27.95 10.54 -4.24
N LEU A 5 -26.72 10.46 -3.73
CA LEU A 5 -26.48 10.35 -2.29
C LEU A 5 -27.05 11.55 -1.53
N ALA A 6 -26.83 12.77 -2.01
CA ALA A 6 -27.35 13.99 -1.39
C ALA A 6 -28.89 14.01 -1.37
N THR A 7 -29.55 13.66 -2.47
CA THR A 7 -31.03 13.63 -2.54
C THR A 7 -31.61 12.55 -1.64
N LEU A 8 -31.04 11.34 -1.63
CA LEU A 8 -31.47 10.27 -0.73
C LEU A 8 -31.23 10.61 0.75
N THR A 9 -30.12 11.27 1.07
CA THR A 9 -29.81 11.76 2.44
C THR A 9 -30.84 12.80 2.89
N LEU A 10 -31.21 13.72 2.01
CA LEU A 10 -32.22 14.73 2.30
C LEU A 10 -33.59 14.08 2.59
N VAL A 11 -34.02 13.15 1.75
CA VAL A 11 -35.29 12.43 1.94
C VAL A 11 -35.25 11.61 3.24
N ALA A 12 -34.18 10.83 3.46
CA ALA A 12 -34.02 9.99 4.65
C ALA A 12 -33.90 10.82 5.95
N GLY A 13 -33.43 12.06 5.87
CA GLY A 13 -33.33 12.96 7.03
C GLY A 13 -34.64 13.65 7.40
N LEU A 14 -35.47 14.00 6.41
CA LEU A 14 -36.73 14.75 6.65
C LEU A 14 -37.93 13.84 6.97
N LEU A 15 -38.00 12.66 6.37
CA LEU A 15 -39.16 11.76 6.52
C LEU A 15 -39.46 11.32 7.95
N PRO A 16 -38.48 11.03 8.84
CA PRO A 16 -38.76 10.57 10.20
C PRO A 16 -39.58 11.56 11.02
N GLY A 17 -39.35 12.87 10.86
CA GLY A 17 -40.16 13.90 11.51
C GLY A 17 -41.57 13.97 10.96
N ALA A 18 -41.73 13.81 9.64
CA ALA A 18 -43.06 13.77 8.98
C ALA A 18 -43.85 12.53 9.45
N ILE A 19 -43.22 11.36 9.54
CA ILE A 19 -43.85 10.11 10.05
C ILE A 19 -44.33 10.30 11.48
N ALA A 20 -43.50 10.89 12.37
CA ALA A 20 -43.91 11.17 13.75
C ALA A 20 -45.14 12.10 13.83
N TYR A 21 -45.22 13.12 12.95
CA TYR A 21 -46.36 14.02 12.89
C TYR A 21 -47.62 13.35 12.34
N ILE A 22 -47.50 12.50 11.32
CA ILE A 22 -48.61 11.71 10.79
C ILE A 22 -49.14 10.75 11.86
N GLY A 23 -48.26 10.11 12.64
CA GLY A 23 -48.62 9.26 13.77
C GLY A 23 -49.47 9.99 14.81
N LYS A 24 -49.15 11.27 15.11
CA LYS A 24 -50.03 12.12 15.95
C LYS A 24 -51.43 12.25 15.34
N LEU A 25 -51.52 12.56 14.03
CA LEU A 25 -52.80 12.75 13.35
C LEU A 25 -53.70 11.49 13.36
N ILE A 26 -53.06 10.31 13.30
CA ILE A 26 -53.74 9.01 13.41
C ILE A 26 -54.36 8.87 14.81
N VAL A 27 -53.55 9.09 15.89
CA VAL A 27 -54.00 8.94 17.25
C VAL A 27 -55.12 9.94 17.59
N ASP A 28 -54.94 11.21 17.23
CA ASP A 28 -55.94 12.24 17.46
C ASP A 28 -57.24 11.94 16.69
N GLY A 29 -57.14 11.46 15.46
CA GLY A 29 -58.27 11.05 14.62
C GLY A 29 -59.02 9.85 15.19
N VAL A 30 -58.32 8.87 15.77
CA VAL A 30 -58.94 7.72 16.46
C VAL A 30 -59.66 8.17 17.74
N VAL A 31 -59.03 9.00 18.57
CA VAL A 31 -59.61 9.52 19.80
C VAL A 31 -60.90 10.33 19.48
N PHE A 32 -60.83 11.23 18.48
CA PHE A 32 -61.97 12.00 18.05
C PHE A 32 -63.12 11.09 17.56
N SER A 33 -62.81 10.11 16.71
CA SER A 33 -63.81 9.17 16.19
C SER A 33 -64.45 8.29 17.27
N SER A 34 -63.71 7.95 18.32
CA SER A 34 -64.21 7.13 19.45
C SER A 34 -65.13 7.89 20.41
N GLN A 35 -65.04 9.23 20.47
CA GLN A 35 -65.87 10.09 21.29
C GLN A 35 -67.24 10.44 20.65
N LEU A 36 -67.36 10.24 19.36
CA LEU A 36 -68.61 10.45 18.62
C LEU A 36 -69.53 9.22 18.84
N LYS A 37 -70.78 9.44 19.33
CA LYS A 37 -71.77 8.38 19.49
C LYS A 37 -72.09 7.72 18.16
N PRO A 38 -72.43 6.42 18.09
CA PRO A 38 -72.73 5.71 16.87
C PRO A 38 -74.11 6.09 16.30
N ASP A 39 -74.20 7.22 15.62
CA ASP A 39 -75.31 7.53 14.69
C ASP A 39 -74.83 7.19 13.25
N ASN A 40 -75.79 7.01 12.31
CA ASN A 40 -75.63 6.51 10.92
C ASN A 40 -74.52 7.12 10.05
N GLN A 41 -73.59 7.90 10.64
CA GLN A 41 -72.42 8.50 9.98
C GLN A 41 -71.08 7.79 10.33
N SER A 42 -71.12 6.62 10.98
CA SER A 42 -69.90 5.88 11.46
C SER A 42 -68.84 5.57 10.39
N PHE A 43 -69.24 5.39 9.13
CA PHE A 43 -68.30 5.12 8.03
C PHE A 43 -67.49 6.34 7.62
N VAL A 44 -68.03 7.56 7.71
CA VAL A 44 -67.34 8.81 7.35
C VAL A 44 -66.21 9.13 8.35
N ASN A 45 -66.43 8.81 9.65
CA ASN A 45 -65.47 9.09 10.73
C ASN A 45 -64.26 8.11 10.75
N ILE A 46 -64.39 6.91 10.17
CA ILE A 46 -63.29 5.92 10.06
C ILE A 46 -62.37 6.21 8.86
N SER A 47 -62.89 6.88 7.83
CA SER A 47 -62.11 7.12 6.59
C SER A 47 -60.92 8.05 6.82
N GLN A 48 -61.00 9.00 7.71
CA GLN A 48 -59.95 9.98 7.99
C GLN A 48 -58.70 9.36 8.69
N PRO A 49 -58.83 8.61 9.81
CA PRO A 49 -57.69 7.87 10.38
C PRO A 49 -57.07 6.87 9.40
N LEU A 50 -57.87 6.14 8.61
CA LEU A 50 -57.38 5.20 7.59
C LEU A 50 -56.58 5.88 6.48
N PHE A 51 -56.98 7.08 6.07
CA PHE A 51 -56.22 7.89 5.12
C PHE A 51 -54.82 8.25 5.68
N TYR A 52 -54.73 8.66 6.95
CA TYR A 52 -53.43 8.93 7.60
C TYR A 52 -52.56 7.68 7.74
N VAL A 53 -53.15 6.51 8.02
CA VAL A 53 -52.42 5.23 8.02
C VAL A 53 -51.84 4.91 6.63
N LEU A 54 -52.59 5.13 5.55
CA LEU A 54 -52.09 4.95 4.19
C LEU A 54 -50.94 5.93 3.88
N LEU A 55 -51.09 7.19 4.29
CA LEU A 55 -50.04 8.21 4.11
C LEU A 55 -48.77 7.85 4.88
N GLU A 56 -48.87 7.34 6.12
CA GLU A 56 -47.76 6.86 6.91
C GLU A 56 -47.07 5.67 6.24
N ALA A 57 -47.84 4.69 5.74
CA ALA A 57 -47.31 3.53 5.03
C ALA A 57 -46.50 3.93 3.79
N ILE A 58 -46.97 4.92 3.01
CA ILE A 58 -46.23 5.46 1.86
C ILE A 58 -44.93 6.14 2.33
N ALA A 59 -45.00 6.95 3.37
CA ALA A 59 -43.80 7.65 3.92
C ALA A 59 -42.75 6.65 4.44
N VAL A 60 -43.19 5.61 5.15
CA VAL A 60 -42.30 4.54 5.65
C VAL A 60 -41.70 3.75 4.48
N ALA A 61 -42.48 3.41 3.46
CA ALA A 61 -41.96 2.73 2.26
C ALA A 61 -40.91 3.59 1.53
N LEU A 62 -41.15 4.89 1.38
CA LEU A 62 -40.22 5.83 0.77
C LEU A 62 -38.93 5.98 1.62
N LEU A 63 -39.06 6.03 2.94
CA LEU A 63 -37.90 6.02 3.86
C LEU A 63 -37.05 4.76 3.70
N ALA A 64 -37.71 3.59 3.70
CA ALA A 64 -37.03 2.31 3.52
C ALA A 64 -36.32 2.21 2.15
N ALA A 65 -36.97 2.66 1.09
CA ALA A 65 -36.38 2.73 -0.26
C ALA A 65 -35.16 3.67 -0.29
N SER A 66 -35.26 4.85 0.35
CA SER A 66 -34.14 5.80 0.45
C SER A 66 -32.95 5.23 1.23
N GLN A 67 -33.20 4.57 2.36
CA GLN A 67 -32.14 3.92 3.15
C GLN A 67 -31.46 2.79 2.38
N LYS A 68 -32.21 1.95 1.66
CA LYS A 68 -31.65 0.91 0.80
C LYS A 68 -30.84 1.51 -0.35
N GLY A 69 -31.34 2.57 -0.97
CA GLY A 69 -30.61 3.32 -1.99
C GLY A 69 -29.28 3.87 -1.49
N LEU A 70 -29.26 4.45 -0.28
CA LEU A 70 -28.04 4.93 0.36
C LEU A 70 -27.03 3.80 0.56
N ILE A 71 -27.44 2.65 1.08
CA ILE A 71 -26.56 1.48 1.29
C ILE A 71 -25.94 1.01 -0.03
N VAL A 72 -26.76 0.92 -1.11
CA VAL A 72 -26.26 0.51 -2.44
C VAL A 72 -25.24 1.53 -2.98
N CYS A 73 -25.57 2.82 -2.94
CA CYS A 73 -24.67 3.87 -3.41
C CYS A 73 -23.36 3.91 -2.61
N GLN A 74 -23.43 3.77 -1.29
CA GLN A 74 -22.24 3.70 -0.42
C GLN A 74 -21.40 2.47 -0.73
N SER A 75 -22.00 1.30 -0.98
CA SER A 75 -21.28 0.07 -1.34
C SER A 75 -20.54 0.20 -2.68
N LEU A 76 -21.16 0.81 -3.68
CA LEU A 76 -20.51 1.08 -4.97
C LEU A 76 -19.37 2.10 -4.83
N LEU A 77 -19.59 3.16 -4.06
CA LEU A 77 -18.58 4.17 -3.79
C LEU A 77 -17.36 3.57 -3.06
N ARG A 78 -17.60 2.61 -2.16
CA ARG A 78 -16.55 1.86 -1.47
C ARG A 78 -15.54 1.27 -2.42
N VAL A 79 -16.02 0.51 -3.41
CA VAL A 79 -15.16 -0.20 -4.37
C VAL A 79 -14.33 0.79 -5.19
N LEU A 80 -14.98 1.84 -5.70
CA LEU A 80 -14.31 2.86 -6.52
C LEU A 80 -13.26 3.66 -5.73
N LEU A 81 -13.60 4.03 -4.49
CA LEU A 81 -12.70 4.81 -3.63
C LEU A 81 -11.49 3.98 -3.18
N ALA A 82 -11.72 2.73 -2.75
CA ALA A 82 -10.65 1.81 -2.39
C ALA A 82 -9.68 1.57 -3.55
N GLN A 83 -10.21 1.36 -4.76
CA GLN A 83 -9.38 1.23 -5.96
C GLN A 83 -8.56 2.50 -6.22
N ARG A 84 -9.18 3.68 -6.18
CA ARG A 84 -8.48 4.95 -6.45
C ARG A 84 -7.37 5.22 -5.45
N VAL A 85 -7.63 5.00 -4.17
CA VAL A 85 -6.61 5.19 -3.12
C VAL A 85 -5.46 4.18 -3.26
N ASN A 86 -5.77 2.91 -3.55
CA ASN A 86 -4.72 1.92 -3.82
C ASN A 86 -3.86 2.32 -5.04
N VAL A 87 -4.48 2.82 -6.11
CA VAL A 87 -3.74 3.31 -7.29
C VAL A 87 -2.83 4.48 -6.90
N LEU A 88 -3.31 5.46 -6.12
CA LEU A 88 -2.49 6.59 -5.65
C LEU A 88 -1.28 6.12 -4.83
N ILE A 89 -1.46 5.12 -3.96
CA ILE A 89 -0.35 4.55 -3.18
C ILE A 89 0.67 3.87 -4.10
N LEU A 90 0.21 3.11 -5.10
CA LEU A 90 1.09 2.44 -6.06
C LEU A 90 1.82 3.44 -6.96
N GLU A 91 1.11 4.46 -7.47
CA GLU A 91 1.70 5.55 -8.24
C GLU A 91 2.79 6.26 -7.43
N LYS A 92 2.51 6.58 -6.15
CA LYS A 92 3.50 7.18 -5.27
C LYS A 92 4.70 6.27 -5.03
N ALA A 93 4.47 4.97 -4.74
CA ALA A 93 5.54 4.01 -4.53
C ALA A 93 6.48 3.90 -5.74
N LEU A 94 5.96 4.04 -6.97
CA LEU A 94 6.76 4.03 -8.20
C LEU A 94 7.66 5.27 -8.36
N THR A 95 7.35 6.38 -7.69
CA THR A 95 8.15 7.61 -7.74
C THR A 95 9.27 7.66 -6.70
N LEU A 96 9.28 6.74 -5.75
CA LEU A 96 10.22 6.73 -4.63
C LEU A 96 11.55 6.08 -5.00
N ASP A 97 12.63 6.60 -4.42
CA ASP A 97 13.98 6.07 -4.58
C ASP A 97 14.19 4.78 -3.80
N LEU A 98 15.19 3.98 -4.19
CA LEU A 98 15.53 2.73 -3.52
C LEU A 98 15.87 2.93 -2.03
N THR A 99 16.40 4.09 -1.66
CA THR A 99 16.72 4.47 -0.28
C THR A 99 15.52 4.42 0.66
N HIS A 100 14.33 4.74 0.16
CA HIS A 100 13.10 4.69 0.95
C HIS A 100 12.73 3.24 1.30
N PHE A 101 12.88 2.31 0.35
CA PHE A 101 12.57 0.88 0.58
C PHE A 101 13.56 0.16 1.51
N GLU A 102 14.76 0.71 1.71
CA GLU A 102 15.76 0.20 2.64
C GLU A 102 15.58 0.78 4.07
N ASN A 103 14.70 1.76 4.25
CA ASN A 103 14.40 2.38 5.53
C ASN A 103 13.19 1.70 6.21
N SER A 104 13.41 1.18 7.43
CA SER A 104 12.37 0.51 8.21
C SER A 104 11.21 1.43 8.60
N GLU A 105 11.48 2.70 8.90
CA GLU A 105 10.44 3.69 9.23
C GLU A 105 9.52 3.97 8.05
N PHE A 106 10.10 4.08 6.86
CA PHE A 106 9.34 4.23 5.63
C PHE A 106 8.48 2.99 5.33
N TYR A 107 9.01 1.79 5.56
CA TYR A 107 8.24 0.56 5.41
C TYR A 107 7.00 0.53 6.31
N ASP A 108 7.10 1.08 7.51
CA ASP A 108 5.96 1.23 8.42
C ASP A 108 4.93 2.21 7.87
N LYS A 109 5.36 3.37 7.35
CA LYS A 109 4.47 4.35 6.70
C LYS A 109 3.70 3.71 5.54
N LEU A 110 4.39 2.99 4.65
CA LEU A 110 3.78 2.30 3.51
C LEU A 110 2.78 1.23 3.96
N THR A 111 3.16 0.41 4.94
CA THR A 111 2.30 -0.67 5.46
C THR A 111 1.04 -0.11 6.12
N ASN A 112 1.18 0.93 6.94
CA ASN A 112 0.07 1.61 7.59
C ASN A 112 -0.83 2.31 6.56
N ALA A 113 -0.26 3.03 5.59
CA ALA A 113 -1.01 3.65 4.51
C ALA A 113 -1.85 2.62 3.74
N ARG A 114 -1.29 1.46 3.39
CA ARG A 114 -2.02 0.38 2.68
C ARG A 114 -3.13 -0.24 3.52
N LYS A 115 -2.91 -0.43 4.82
CA LYS A 115 -3.91 -0.99 5.74
C LYS A 115 -5.13 -0.09 5.86
N GLU A 116 -4.90 1.20 6.06
CA GLU A 116 -5.94 2.18 6.31
C GLU A 116 -6.62 2.67 5.02
N ALA A 117 -5.91 2.61 3.89
CA ALA A 117 -6.37 3.08 2.58
C ALA A 117 -7.71 2.51 2.13
N SER A 118 -7.99 1.25 2.47
CA SER A 118 -9.20 0.56 2.02
C SER A 118 -10.44 0.86 2.87
N ILE A 119 -10.26 1.36 4.10
CA ILE A 119 -11.33 1.47 5.10
C ILE A 119 -11.64 2.92 5.47
N ARG A 120 -10.62 3.70 5.81
CA ARG A 120 -10.81 5.04 6.40
C ARG A 120 -11.39 6.10 5.48
N PRO A 121 -10.98 6.22 4.21
CA PRO A 121 -11.58 7.21 3.31
C PRO A 121 -13.09 7.00 3.13
N LEU A 122 -13.51 5.73 3.07
CA LEU A 122 -14.92 5.40 2.99
C LEU A 122 -15.66 5.67 4.30
N SER A 123 -15.06 5.33 5.45
CA SER A 123 -15.62 5.61 6.76
C SER A 123 -15.92 7.10 6.90
N LEU A 124 -14.97 7.96 6.50
CA LEU A 124 -15.13 9.41 6.52
C LEU A 124 -16.31 9.87 5.64
N VAL A 125 -16.42 9.36 4.40
CA VAL A 125 -17.53 9.67 3.50
C VAL A 125 -18.88 9.25 4.11
N ASN A 126 -18.97 8.02 4.62
CA ASN A 126 -20.21 7.52 5.24
C ASN A 126 -20.62 8.34 6.46
N ARG A 127 -19.65 8.71 7.32
CA ARG A 127 -19.91 9.56 8.48
C ARG A 127 -20.35 10.96 8.10
N THR A 128 -19.79 11.53 7.01
CA THR A 128 -20.20 12.85 6.49
C THR A 128 -21.65 12.84 6.03
N PHE A 129 -22.06 11.87 5.22
CA PHE A 129 -23.46 11.76 4.79
C PHE A 129 -24.39 11.39 5.95
N GLY A 130 -23.95 10.50 6.86
CA GLY A 130 -24.67 10.18 8.08
C GLY A 130 -24.87 11.39 9.00
N LEU A 131 -23.85 12.23 9.15
CA LEU A 131 -23.96 13.50 9.90
C LEU A 131 -24.96 14.45 9.25
N GLY A 132 -24.93 14.59 7.91
CA GLY A 132 -25.89 15.39 7.17
C GLY A 132 -27.33 14.88 7.36
N GLN A 133 -27.56 13.57 7.27
CA GLN A 133 -28.86 12.95 7.54
C GLN A 133 -29.32 13.20 8.98
N ASN A 134 -28.44 12.98 9.97
CA ASN A 134 -28.76 13.21 11.38
C ASN A 134 -29.06 14.68 11.65
N ALA A 135 -28.32 15.63 11.07
CA ALA A 135 -28.58 17.06 11.21
C ALA A 135 -29.95 17.45 10.67
N LEU A 136 -30.33 16.95 9.49
CA LEU A 136 -31.67 17.18 8.92
C LEU A 136 -32.78 16.60 9.81
N ALA A 137 -32.62 15.39 10.31
CA ALA A 137 -33.57 14.77 11.25
C ALA A 137 -33.67 15.56 12.55
N LEU A 138 -32.56 16.02 13.12
CA LEU A 138 -32.55 16.84 14.32
C LEU A 138 -33.25 18.19 14.14
N ILE A 139 -33.12 18.82 12.96
CA ILE A 139 -33.86 20.04 12.64
C ILE A 139 -35.37 19.77 12.68
N THR A 140 -35.84 18.68 12.04
CA THR A 140 -37.27 18.34 12.04
C THR A 140 -37.77 17.99 13.44
N TYR A 141 -37.01 17.23 14.22
CA TYR A 141 -37.38 16.92 15.60
C TYR A 141 -37.33 18.15 16.50
N GLY A 142 -36.35 19.04 16.30
CA GLY A 142 -36.25 20.30 17.04
C GLY A 142 -37.46 21.19 16.80
N VAL A 143 -37.90 21.34 15.55
CA VAL A 143 -39.11 22.11 15.19
C VAL A 143 -40.37 21.53 15.89
N LEU A 144 -40.47 20.19 15.96
CA LEU A 144 -41.61 19.55 16.66
C LEU A 144 -41.51 19.72 18.17
N LEU A 145 -40.34 19.57 18.79
CA LEU A 145 -40.12 19.70 20.23
C LEU A 145 -40.25 21.14 20.75
N ILE A 146 -39.87 22.15 19.97
CA ILE A 146 -40.03 23.57 20.34
C ILE A 146 -41.50 23.93 20.55
N LYS A 147 -42.45 23.27 19.82
CA LYS A 147 -43.87 23.45 20.05
C LYS A 147 -44.31 23.00 21.44
N LEU A 148 -43.63 22.03 22.03
CA LEU A 148 -43.85 21.63 23.43
C LEU A 148 -43.17 22.62 24.41
N SER A 149 -41.83 22.71 24.29
CA SER A 149 -41.01 23.63 25.09
C SER A 149 -39.58 23.70 24.57
N ILE A 150 -39.00 24.89 24.61
CA ILE A 150 -37.55 25.09 24.29
C ILE A 150 -36.66 24.27 25.24
N TRP A 151 -37.07 24.07 26.49
CA TRP A 151 -36.35 23.30 27.51
C TRP A 151 -36.20 21.81 27.14
N ALA A 152 -37.18 21.24 26.41
CA ALA A 152 -37.09 19.87 25.96
C ALA A 152 -35.87 19.67 24.99
N VAL A 153 -35.60 20.65 24.12
CA VAL A 153 -34.45 20.63 23.22
C VAL A 153 -33.16 20.81 24.01
N VAL A 154 -33.12 21.71 24.98
CA VAL A 154 -31.93 21.94 25.82
C VAL A 154 -31.56 20.68 26.63
N VAL A 155 -32.52 20.01 27.25
CA VAL A 155 -32.31 18.76 27.98
C VAL A 155 -31.79 17.65 27.06
N LEU A 156 -32.34 17.54 25.84
CA LEU A 156 -31.89 16.56 24.86
C LEU A 156 -30.41 16.76 24.52
N ILE A 157 -29.96 17.99 24.25
CA ILE A 157 -28.56 18.31 23.91
C ILE A 157 -27.64 18.04 25.11
N LEU A 158 -27.99 18.56 26.30
CA LEU A 158 -27.13 18.43 27.48
C LEU A 158 -26.95 16.98 27.93
N ALA A 159 -27.96 16.14 27.75
CA ALA A 159 -27.92 14.73 28.14
C ALA A 159 -26.93 13.90 27.29
N ALA A 160 -26.62 14.29 26.04
CA ALA A 160 -25.74 13.53 25.16
C ALA A 160 -24.28 14.00 25.21
N LEU A 161 -24.00 15.22 25.66
CA LEU A 161 -22.63 15.79 25.69
C LEU A 161 -21.60 14.97 26.48
N PRO A 162 -21.90 14.43 27.67
CA PRO A 162 -20.91 13.68 28.44
C PRO A 162 -20.40 12.43 27.70
N ALA A 163 -21.30 11.70 27.03
CA ALA A 163 -20.95 10.52 26.25
C ALA A 163 -20.02 10.87 25.07
N PHE A 164 -20.29 12.00 24.41
CA PHE A 164 -19.45 12.50 23.31
C PHE A 164 -18.04 12.86 23.77
N ILE A 165 -17.90 13.59 24.90
CA ILE A 165 -16.58 13.97 25.43
C ILE A 165 -15.74 12.74 25.79
N ALA A 166 -16.37 11.71 26.35
CA ALA A 166 -15.70 10.45 26.64
C ALA A 166 -15.26 9.74 25.34
N GLU A 167 -16.13 9.67 24.34
CA GLU A 167 -15.86 8.99 23.08
C GLU A 167 -14.69 9.63 22.32
N THR A 168 -14.61 10.95 22.25
CA THR A 168 -13.48 11.66 21.60
C THR A 168 -12.15 11.45 22.34
N ARG A 169 -12.16 11.38 23.67
CA ARG A 169 -10.96 11.07 24.45
C ARG A 169 -10.46 9.65 24.19
N PHE A 170 -11.37 8.68 24.20
CA PHE A 170 -11.01 7.29 23.92
C PHE A 170 -10.54 7.07 22.47
N ALA A 171 -11.08 7.81 21.48
CA ALA A 171 -10.59 7.79 20.12
C ALA A 171 -9.12 8.26 20.05
N GLY A 172 -8.76 9.33 20.75
CA GLY A 172 -7.37 9.81 20.83
C GLY A 172 -6.44 8.82 21.56
N GLU A 173 -6.90 8.14 22.62
CA GLU A 173 -6.12 7.09 23.28
C GLU A 173 -5.89 5.89 22.33
N ALA A 174 -6.92 5.45 21.63
CA ALA A 174 -6.82 4.34 20.66
C ALA A 174 -5.80 4.62 19.57
N PHE A 175 -5.80 5.83 19.01
CA PHE A 175 -4.81 6.23 17.99
C PHE A 175 -3.38 6.25 18.54
N ARG A 176 -3.16 6.78 19.74
CA ARG A 176 -1.82 6.77 20.37
C ARG A 176 -1.30 5.35 20.58
N VAL A 177 -2.15 4.47 21.08
CA VAL A 177 -1.82 3.05 21.28
C VAL A 177 -1.48 2.39 19.94
N PHE A 178 -2.26 2.66 18.90
CA PHE A 178 -2.01 2.15 17.54
C PHE A 178 -0.65 2.61 16.99
N SER A 179 -0.35 3.91 17.07
CA SER A 179 0.91 4.46 16.55
C SER A 179 2.13 3.95 17.31
N TRP A 180 2.02 3.81 18.63
CA TRP A 180 3.12 3.36 19.46
C TRP A 180 3.45 1.87 19.25
N ARG A 181 2.49 1.04 18.86
CA ARG A 181 2.64 -0.41 18.63
C ARG A 181 3.12 -0.80 17.22
N ALA A 182 3.46 0.16 16.39
CA ALA A 182 3.91 -0.13 15.03
C ALA A 182 5.05 -1.18 14.95
N PRO A 183 6.09 -1.14 15.85
CA PRO A 183 7.16 -2.14 15.86
C PRO A 183 6.67 -3.56 16.19
N GLU A 184 5.81 -3.72 17.21
CA GLU A 184 5.27 -5.03 17.63
C GLU A 184 4.36 -5.61 16.56
N THR A 185 3.52 -4.78 15.95
CA THR A 185 2.65 -5.18 14.83
C THR A 185 3.47 -5.64 13.63
N ARG A 186 4.60 -4.96 13.34
CA ARG A 186 5.56 -5.38 12.30
C ARG A 186 6.16 -6.75 12.63
N HIS A 187 6.56 -6.97 13.88
CA HIS A 187 7.10 -8.26 14.31
C HIS A 187 6.08 -9.38 14.12
N GLN A 188 4.81 -9.14 14.47
CA GLN A 188 3.72 -10.08 14.23
C GLN A 188 3.56 -10.42 12.75
N HIS A 189 3.50 -9.41 11.87
CA HIS A 189 3.41 -9.63 10.42
C HIS A 189 4.64 -10.32 9.83
N TYR A 190 5.82 -10.05 10.36
CA TYR A 190 7.03 -10.76 9.96
C TYR A 190 6.91 -12.27 10.25
N ILE A 191 6.45 -12.64 11.44
CA ILE A 191 6.24 -14.05 11.81
C ILE A 191 5.15 -14.70 10.93
N GLU A 192 4.05 -13.99 10.65
CA GLU A 192 3.01 -14.46 9.72
C GLU A 192 3.58 -14.74 8.33
N ASN A 193 4.38 -13.82 7.79
CA ASN A 193 5.04 -13.99 6.50
C ASN A 193 6.02 -15.17 6.50
N LEU A 194 6.82 -15.36 7.56
CA LEU A 194 7.72 -16.50 7.68
C LEU A 194 6.96 -17.83 7.64
N LEU A 195 5.84 -17.92 8.38
CA LEU A 195 5.05 -19.17 8.47
C LEU A 195 4.22 -19.46 7.22
N ALA A 196 3.81 -18.43 6.48
CA ALA A 196 2.85 -18.55 5.39
C ALA A 196 3.48 -18.60 3.99
N ARG A 197 4.76 -18.19 3.83
CA ARG A 197 5.40 -18.13 2.51
C ARG A 197 6.21 -19.38 2.19
N GLU A 198 6.16 -19.80 0.93
CA GLU A 198 6.88 -20.97 0.41
C GLU A 198 8.41 -20.85 0.49
N ASP A 199 8.92 -19.61 0.35
CA ASP A 199 10.36 -19.33 0.37
C ASP A 199 11.04 -19.81 1.67
N PHE A 200 10.31 -19.75 2.80
CA PHE A 200 10.81 -20.11 4.13
C PHE A 200 10.38 -21.50 4.60
N ALA A 201 9.41 -22.11 3.92
CA ALA A 201 8.78 -23.36 4.38
C ALA A 201 9.76 -24.53 4.56
N THR A 202 10.81 -24.61 3.71
CA THR A 202 11.81 -25.67 3.77
C THR A 202 12.62 -25.60 5.07
N GLU A 203 13.14 -24.43 5.42
CA GLU A 203 13.95 -24.27 6.65
C GLU A 203 13.08 -24.38 7.91
N ILE A 204 11.88 -23.79 7.90
CA ILE A 204 10.95 -23.88 9.02
C ILE A 204 10.61 -25.34 9.35
N LYS A 205 10.39 -26.17 8.33
CA LYS A 205 10.10 -27.61 8.50
C LYS A 205 11.36 -28.37 8.92
N LEU A 206 12.50 -28.11 8.28
CA LEU A 206 13.76 -28.79 8.56
C LEU A 206 14.24 -28.57 9.99
N TYR A 207 14.23 -27.31 10.43
CA TYR A 207 14.65 -26.92 11.77
C TYR A 207 13.53 -26.97 12.82
N GLN A 208 12.32 -27.42 12.44
CA GLN A 208 11.15 -27.56 13.34
C GLN A 208 10.79 -26.26 14.06
N LEU A 209 10.93 -25.12 13.39
CA LEU A 209 10.72 -23.79 13.97
C LEU A 209 9.25 -23.45 14.25
N GLY A 210 8.29 -24.27 13.79
CA GLY A 210 6.85 -23.97 13.81
C GLY A 210 6.33 -23.61 15.20
N GLU A 211 6.58 -24.46 16.20
CA GLU A 211 6.10 -24.22 17.57
C GLU A 211 6.74 -22.99 18.21
N MET A 212 8.04 -22.78 18.00
CA MET A 212 8.75 -21.63 18.52
C MET A 212 8.23 -20.32 17.91
N LEU A 213 8.00 -20.28 16.59
CA LEU A 213 7.47 -19.11 15.91
C LEU A 213 6.01 -18.83 16.32
N LEU A 214 5.17 -19.87 16.42
CA LEU A 214 3.80 -19.74 16.94
C LEU A 214 3.81 -19.25 18.38
N GLY A 215 4.69 -19.75 19.23
CA GLY A 215 4.84 -19.27 20.61
C GLY A 215 5.19 -17.78 20.67
N ARG A 216 6.11 -17.31 19.82
CA ARG A 216 6.43 -15.88 19.68
C ARG A 216 5.24 -15.07 19.17
N TYR A 217 4.54 -15.56 18.16
CA TYR A 217 3.33 -14.93 17.65
C TYR A 217 2.28 -14.75 18.75
N HIS A 218 1.98 -15.82 19.51
CA HIS A 218 1.04 -15.79 20.61
C HIS A 218 1.46 -14.84 21.73
N SER A 219 2.76 -14.75 22.04
CA SER A 219 3.24 -13.82 23.08
C SER A 219 3.02 -12.36 22.67
N VAL A 220 3.37 -11.99 21.42
CA VAL A 220 3.12 -10.65 20.88
C VAL A 220 1.62 -10.36 20.82
N PHE A 221 0.81 -11.31 20.31
CA PHE A 221 -0.64 -11.17 20.25
C PHE A 221 -1.25 -10.96 21.65
N THR A 222 -0.82 -11.72 22.65
CA THR A 222 -1.35 -11.63 24.02
C THR A 222 -1.07 -10.26 24.64
N GLN A 223 0.12 -9.71 24.37
CA GLN A 223 0.48 -8.36 24.81
C GLN A 223 -0.43 -7.31 24.15
N LEU A 224 -0.53 -7.31 22.82
CA LEU A 224 -1.36 -6.39 22.06
C LEU A 224 -2.84 -6.50 22.45
N TYR A 225 -3.34 -7.73 22.60
CA TYR A 225 -4.72 -8.00 23.04
C TYR A 225 -4.99 -7.48 24.45
N GLY A 226 -4.03 -7.62 25.37
CA GLY A 226 -4.17 -7.13 26.74
C GLY A 226 -4.43 -5.63 26.81
N GLU A 227 -3.72 -4.86 25.98
CA GLU A 227 -3.89 -3.41 25.90
C GLU A 227 -5.22 -3.03 25.24
N ASP A 228 -5.58 -3.67 24.12
CA ASP A 228 -6.85 -3.45 23.42
C ASP A 228 -8.04 -3.80 24.30
N ARG A 229 -7.96 -4.93 25.01
CA ARG A 229 -8.97 -5.37 25.96
C ARG A 229 -9.21 -4.33 27.05
N ASN A 230 -8.13 -3.83 27.67
CA ASN A 230 -8.24 -2.85 28.75
C ASN A 230 -8.87 -1.54 28.26
N LEU A 231 -8.45 -1.05 27.09
CA LEU A 231 -9.03 0.14 26.47
C LEU A 231 -10.51 -0.08 26.13
N THR A 232 -10.85 -1.22 25.52
CA THR A 232 -12.23 -1.57 25.11
C THR A 232 -13.15 -1.70 26.32
N ILE A 233 -12.71 -2.36 27.39
CA ILE A 233 -13.50 -2.49 28.62
C ILE A 233 -13.72 -1.12 29.26
N ARG A 234 -12.69 -0.30 29.42
CA ARG A 234 -12.80 1.06 29.96
C ARG A 234 -13.75 1.93 29.13
N ARG A 235 -13.60 1.92 27.81
CA ARG A 235 -14.50 2.64 26.87
C ARG A 235 -15.95 2.16 27.02
N GLY A 236 -16.16 0.84 27.09
CA GLY A 236 -17.50 0.25 27.28
C GLY A 236 -18.13 0.62 28.61
N MET A 237 -17.39 0.53 29.69
CA MET A 237 -17.90 0.90 31.05
C MET A 237 -18.28 2.38 31.13
N TRP A 238 -17.40 3.27 30.72
CA TRP A 238 -17.70 4.71 30.70
C TRP A 238 -18.85 5.05 29.75
N GLY A 239 -18.87 4.44 28.57
CA GLY A 239 -19.98 4.59 27.62
C GLY A 239 -21.32 4.18 28.23
N TYR A 240 -21.38 3.04 28.94
CA TYR A 240 -22.59 2.59 29.64
C TYR A 240 -23.02 3.56 30.76
N LEU A 241 -22.10 3.93 31.66
CA LEU A 241 -22.41 4.84 32.77
C LEU A 241 -22.95 6.19 32.28
N LEU A 242 -22.35 6.74 31.23
CA LEU A 242 -22.78 8.01 30.67
C LEU A 242 -24.10 7.90 29.88
N SER A 243 -24.38 6.73 29.29
CA SER A 243 -25.68 6.49 28.63
C SER A 243 -26.84 6.42 29.63
N LEU A 244 -26.58 6.05 30.91
CA LEU A 244 -27.59 6.11 31.96
C LEU A 244 -28.05 7.55 32.24
N VAL A 245 -27.15 8.54 32.14
CA VAL A 245 -27.53 9.96 32.29
C VAL A 245 -28.53 10.36 31.19
N SER A 246 -28.26 9.93 29.97
CA SER A 246 -29.16 10.18 28.82
C SER A 246 -30.51 9.47 29.00
N THR A 247 -30.50 8.24 29.53
CA THR A 247 -31.72 7.48 29.85
C THR A 247 -32.53 8.17 30.94
N ALA A 248 -31.90 8.62 32.03
CA ALA A 248 -32.56 9.35 33.08
C ALA A 248 -33.24 10.65 32.59
N ALA A 249 -32.53 11.41 31.74
CA ALA A 249 -33.08 12.62 31.09
C ALA A 249 -34.33 12.31 30.24
N PHE A 250 -34.33 11.17 29.52
CA PHE A 250 -35.51 10.72 28.77
C PHE A 250 -36.70 10.46 29.70
N TYR A 251 -36.52 9.71 30.80
CA TYR A 251 -37.63 9.40 31.69
C TYR A 251 -38.14 10.61 32.47
N ILE A 252 -37.30 11.59 32.78
CA ILE A 252 -37.71 12.87 33.35
C ILE A 252 -38.60 13.64 32.35
N ALA A 253 -38.17 13.75 31.11
CA ALA A 253 -38.96 14.37 30.04
C ALA A 253 -40.27 13.62 29.79
N TYR A 254 -40.26 12.27 29.86
CA TYR A 254 -41.44 11.43 29.73
C TYR A 254 -42.46 11.73 30.83
N ALA A 255 -42.02 11.73 32.10
CA ALA A 255 -42.89 12.05 33.23
C ALA A 255 -43.53 13.44 33.07
N TRP A 256 -42.76 14.44 32.62
CA TRP A 256 -43.27 15.78 32.36
C TRP A 256 -44.33 15.79 31.24
N ILE A 257 -44.10 15.14 30.11
CA ILE A 257 -45.06 15.04 28.98
C ILE A 257 -46.35 14.35 29.44
N VAL A 258 -46.28 13.30 30.28
CA VAL A 258 -47.46 12.61 30.84
C VAL A 258 -48.27 13.55 31.71
N VAL A 259 -47.64 14.33 32.61
CA VAL A 259 -48.32 15.32 33.44
C VAL A 259 -49.06 16.36 32.62
N GLU A 260 -48.42 16.95 31.57
CA GLU A 260 -49.04 17.92 30.66
C GLU A 260 -50.26 17.32 29.91
N THR A 261 -50.19 16.03 29.56
CA THR A 261 -51.32 15.31 28.94
C THR A 261 -52.47 15.13 29.90
N VAL A 262 -52.20 14.72 31.14
CA VAL A 262 -53.22 14.50 32.20
C VAL A 262 -53.90 15.82 32.57
N VAL A 263 -53.16 16.93 32.61
CA VAL A 263 -53.70 18.27 32.88
C VAL A 263 -54.51 18.79 31.69
N GLY A 264 -54.45 18.13 30.52
CA GLY A 264 -55.22 18.49 29.33
C GLY A 264 -54.62 19.62 28.46
N GLN A 265 -53.32 19.95 28.67
CA GLN A 265 -52.65 20.98 27.86
C GLN A 265 -52.23 20.47 26.50
N ILE A 266 -52.02 19.16 26.34
CA ILE A 266 -51.66 18.50 25.10
C ILE A 266 -52.56 17.30 24.80
N SER A 267 -52.75 16.95 23.53
CA SER A 267 -53.57 15.80 23.11
C SER A 267 -52.82 14.47 23.36
N LEU A 268 -53.56 13.35 23.32
CA LEU A 268 -52.96 12.01 23.36
C LEU A 268 -52.03 11.76 22.16
N GLY A 269 -52.41 12.29 20.97
CA GLY A 269 -51.56 12.25 19.77
C GLY A 269 -50.29 13.10 19.94
N ASP A 270 -50.38 14.27 20.59
CA ASP A 270 -49.21 15.08 20.92
C ASP A 270 -48.26 14.30 21.87
N MET A 271 -48.76 13.67 22.90
CA MET A 271 -47.99 12.84 23.83
C MET A 271 -47.20 11.76 23.09
N THR A 272 -47.86 10.98 22.24
CA THR A 272 -47.20 9.92 21.46
C THR A 272 -46.17 10.45 20.51
N MET A 273 -46.44 11.56 19.85
CA MET A 273 -45.49 12.23 18.94
C MET A 273 -44.26 12.75 19.72
N TYR A 274 -44.44 13.49 20.81
CA TYR A 274 -43.33 14.06 21.58
C TYR A 274 -42.45 12.98 22.20
N LEU A 275 -43.02 11.89 22.69
CA LEU A 275 -42.25 10.76 23.22
C LEU A 275 -41.40 10.09 22.14
N THR A 276 -42.00 9.87 20.96
CA THR A 276 -41.31 9.29 19.81
C THR A 276 -40.19 10.21 19.32
N VAL A 277 -40.49 11.49 19.15
CA VAL A 277 -39.53 12.50 18.66
C VAL A 277 -38.41 12.72 19.68
N PHE A 278 -38.68 12.76 20.98
CA PHE A 278 -37.65 12.92 21.97
C PHE A 278 -36.69 11.70 21.99
N ARG A 279 -37.23 10.48 21.97
CA ARG A 279 -36.45 9.24 21.94
C ARG A 279 -35.61 9.13 20.66
N GLN A 280 -36.22 9.40 19.52
CA GLN A 280 -35.49 9.39 18.23
C GLN A 280 -34.48 10.54 18.14
N GLY A 281 -34.84 11.73 18.61
CA GLY A 281 -33.96 12.89 18.67
C GLY A 281 -32.72 12.62 19.54
N GLN A 282 -32.89 12.00 20.68
CA GLN A 282 -31.78 11.60 21.56
C GLN A 282 -30.84 10.61 20.87
N SER A 283 -31.38 9.57 20.25
CA SER A 283 -30.59 8.60 19.50
C SER A 283 -29.87 9.24 18.29
N THR A 284 -30.60 10.09 17.53
CA THR A 284 -30.03 10.78 16.36
C THR A 284 -28.93 11.76 16.76
N PHE A 285 -29.10 12.49 17.86
CA PHE A 285 -28.09 13.39 18.39
C PHE A 285 -26.84 12.63 18.85
N ALA A 286 -27.03 11.52 19.59
CA ALA A 286 -25.92 10.64 19.98
C ALA A 286 -25.17 10.09 18.74
N ASN A 287 -25.90 9.66 17.71
CA ASN A 287 -25.31 9.18 16.45
C ASN A 287 -24.55 10.28 15.70
N ALA A 288 -25.06 11.52 15.71
CA ALA A 288 -24.36 12.66 15.12
C ALA A 288 -23.03 12.93 15.83
N LEU A 289 -23.03 12.94 17.17
CA LEU A 289 -21.84 13.12 17.98
C LEU A 289 -20.83 11.98 17.82
N THR A 290 -21.30 10.74 17.76
CA THR A 290 -20.46 9.56 17.48
C THR A 290 -19.85 9.64 16.07
N SER A 291 -20.62 10.15 15.10
CA SER A 291 -20.09 10.40 13.73
C SER A 291 -18.98 11.44 13.74
N ILE A 292 -19.13 12.55 14.48
CA ILE A 292 -18.08 13.56 14.62
C ILE A 292 -16.83 12.98 15.29
N GLY A 293 -16.99 12.26 16.40
CA GLY A 293 -15.87 11.60 17.08
C GLY A 293 -15.14 10.59 16.20
N GLY A 294 -15.91 9.81 15.43
CA GLY A 294 -15.34 8.89 14.46
C GLY A 294 -14.70 9.55 13.25
N MET A 295 -15.20 10.71 12.78
CA MET A 295 -14.50 11.51 11.75
C MET A 295 -13.15 12.02 12.26
N TYR A 296 -13.07 12.42 13.51
CA TYR A 296 -11.80 12.78 14.14
C TYR A 296 -10.84 11.60 14.20
N GLU A 297 -11.31 10.42 14.61
CA GLU A 297 -10.53 9.18 14.58
C GLU A 297 -10.06 8.84 13.15
N ASP A 298 -10.97 8.81 12.18
CA ASP A 298 -10.64 8.52 10.78
C ASP A 298 -9.61 9.52 10.22
N ASN A 299 -9.66 10.80 10.59
CA ASN A 299 -8.70 11.82 10.17
C ASN A 299 -7.29 11.55 10.76
N LEU A 300 -7.20 11.12 12.03
CA LEU A 300 -5.93 10.74 12.63
C LEU A 300 -5.25 9.57 11.90
N TYR A 301 -6.03 8.57 11.49
CA TYR A 301 -5.49 7.44 10.71
C TYR A 301 -5.17 7.82 9.25
N LEU A 302 -5.93 8.73 8.67
CA LEU A 302 -5.67 9.25 7.33
C LEU A 302 -4.39 10.08 7.25
N SER A 303 -3.91 10.65 8.36
CA SER A 303 -2.61 11.36 8.38
C SER A 303 -1.48 10.45 7.91
N ASN A 304 -1.47 9.16 8.28
CA ASN A 304 -0.48 8.19 7.82
C ASN A 304 -0.49 8.03 6.28
N LEU A 305 -1.68 8.09 5.66
CA LEU A 305 -1.79 8.03 4.20
C LEU A 305 -1.28 9.33 3.56
N TYR A 306 -1.62 10.50 4.12
CA TYR A 306 -1.13 11.77 3.62
C TYR A 306 0.37 11.92 3.80
N ASP A 307 0.92 11.55 4.96
CA ASP A 307 2.36 11.56 5.24
C ASP A 307 3.13 10.68 4.23
N PHE A 308 2.55 9.53 3.84
CA PHE A 308 3.12 8.70 2.79
C PHE A 308 3.01 9.34 1.39
N LEU A 309 1.86 9.91 1.04
CA LEU A 309 1.66 10.53 -0.28
C LEU A 309 2.47 11.82 -0.47
N GLU A 310 2.73 12.55 0.61
CA GLU A 310 3.51 13.78 0.64
C GLU A 310 5.01 13.54 0.85
N GLU A 311 5.45 12.29 1.06
CA GLU A 311 6.87 11.97 1.20
C GLU A 311 7.66 12.62 0.06
N PRO A 312 8.72 13.39 0.36
CA PRO A 312 9.48 14.10 -0.66
C PRO A 312 10.14 13.11 -1.62
N VAL A 313 9.99 13.38 -2.89
CA VAL A 313 10.62 12.60 -3.96
C VAL A 313 11.77 13.43 -4.52
N ASN A 314 12.96 12.90 -4.46
CA ASN A 314 14.08 13.47 -5.21
C ASN A 314 13.79 13.27 -6.69
N GLN A 315 13.33 14.32 -7.36
CA GLN A 315 13.14 14.24 -8.80
C GLN A 315 14.50 14.00 -9.48
N PRO A 316 14.59 13.04 -10.39
CA PRO A 316 15.81 12.82 -11.13
C PRO A 316 16.10 14.05 -12.01
N TRP A 317 17.07 14.85 -11.58
CA TRP A 317 17.55 16.01 -12.30
C TRP A 317 18.26 15.52 -13.57
N GLY A 318 17.99 16.15 -14.67
CA GLY A 318 18.70 15.93 -15.91
C GLY A 318 17.75 15.71 -17.10
N ASN A 319 18.00 16.47 -18.16
CA ASN A 319 17.23 16.43 -19.40
C ASN A 319 18.06 15.95 -20.60
N ILE A 320 19.35 15.66 -20.38
CA ILE A 320 20.26 15.26 -21.45
C ILE A 320 19.95 13.83 -21.89
N THR A 321 19.76 13.60 -23.16
CA THR A 321 19.45 12.30 -23.75
C THR A 321 20.59 11.72 -24.61
N GLN A 322 21.60 12.55 -24.92
CA GLN A 322 22.79 12.18 -25.70
C GLN A 322 24.03 12.83 -25.11
N GLY A 323 25.14 12.10 -25.05
CA GLY A 323 26.40 12.63 -24.56
C GLY A 323 27.07 13.60 -25.54
N ILE A 324 27.98 14.39 -25.03
CA ILE A 324 28.74 15.39 -25.80
C ILE A 324 29.87 14.72 -26.59
N ASN A 325 30.50 13.70 -25.99
CA ASN A 325 31.61 12.96 -26.59
C ASN A 325 31.38 11.44 -26.52
N PRO A 326 30.73 10.82 -27.52
CA PRO A 326 30.45 9.38 -27.53
C PRO A 326 31.70 8.49 -27.49
N GLN A 327 32.90 9.03 -27.76
CA GLN A 327 34.16 8.30 -27.70
C GLN A 327 34.81 8.33 -26.30
N ASP A 328 34.27 9.07 -25.35
CA ASP A 328 34.80 9.13 -24.00
C ASP A 328 34.41 7.89 -23.15
N GLY A 329 33.25 7.32 -23.41
CA GLY A 329 32.76 6.18 -22.67
C GLY A 329 32.34 6.52 -21.24
N ILE A 330 32.73 5.69 -20.25
CA ILE A 330 32.35 5.86 -18.84
C ILE A 330 33.56 6.22 -18.00
N ARG A 331 33.43 7.28 -17.18
CA ARG A 331 34.50 7.77 -16.33
C ARG A 331 33.99 7.98 -14.91
N PHE A 332 34.67 7.40 -13.92
CA PHE A 332 34.48 7.67 -12.51
C PHE A 332 35.62 8.61 -12.06
N GLU A 333 35.27 9.71 -11.42
CA GLU A 333 36.24 10.72 -10.95
C GLU A 333 36.10 10.89 -9.43
N ASN A 334 37.03 10.30 -8.67
CA ASN A 334 37.11 10.35 -7.20
C ASN A 334 35.76 10.02 -6.51
N VAL A 335 35.09 8.98 -6.99
CA VAL A 335 33.75 8.61 -6.52
C VAL A 335 33.79 7.97 -5.16
N SER A 336 33.09 8.55 -4.21
CA SER A 336 32.85 7.95 -2.89
C SER A 336 31.36 7.85 -2.61
N PHE A 337 30.97 6.80 -1.86
CA PHE A 337 29.56 6.60 -1.53
C PHE A 337 29.41 5.96 -0.15
N THR A 338 28.45 6.48 0.61
CA THR A 338 28.02 5.96 1.91
C THR A 338 26.52 5.69 1.86
N TYR A 339 26.09 4.49 2.23
CA TYR A 339 24.67 4.15 2.30
C TYR A 339 23.97 4.98 3.39
N PRO A 340 22.72 5.40 3.19
CA PRO A 340 21.94 6.07 4.22
C PRO A 340 21.90 5.23 5.51
N GLY A 341 22.13 5.89 6.66
CA GLY A 341 22.18 5.22 7.95
C GLY A 341 23.48 4.47 8.27
N SER A 342 24.43 4.38 7.33
CA SER A 342 25.77 3.82 7.59
C SER A 342 26.75 4.93 7.97
N SER A 343 27.67 4.62 8.90
CA SER A 343 28.78 5.51 9.26
C SER A 343 30.04 5.26 8.42
N GLN A 344 30.09 4.13 7.70
CA GLN A 344 31.28 3.77 6.91
C GLN A 344 30.98 3.87 5.40
N PRO A 345 31.88 4.48 4.61
CA PRO A 345 31.74 4.54 3.16
C PRO A 345 31.88 3.13 2.54
N ALA A 346 30.97 2.82 1.63
CA ALA A 346 30.98 1.58 0.86
C ALA A 346 31.94 1.66 -0.35
N LEU A 347 32.20 2.87 -0.86
CA LEU A 347 33.22 3.17 -1.86
C LEU A 347 33.98 4.44 -1.47
N LYS A 348 35.30 4.45 -1.75
CA LYS A 348 36.20 5.56 -1.40
C LYS A 348 37.10 5.90 -2.60
N ASN A 349 36.98 7.13 -3.09
CA ASN A 349 37.84 7.72 -4.10
C ASN A 349 38.09 6.84 -5.35
N ILE A 350 37.07 6.14 -5.82
CA ILE A 350 37.18 5.30 -7.02
C ILE A 350 37.34 6.19 -8.24
N SER A 351 38.43 5.97 -8.99
CA SER A 351 38.71 6.63 -10.26
C SER A 351 38.97 5.58 -11.33
N LEU A 352 38.16 5.59 -12.39
CA LEU A 352 38.18 4.58 -13.44
C LEU A 352 37.78 5.19 -14.77
N HIS A 353 38.39 4.76 -15.86
CA HIS A 353 37.99 5.12 -17.21
C HIS A 353 37.82 3.87 -18.09
N LEU A 354 36.61 3.67 -18.59
CA LEU A 354 36.26 2.60 -19.52
C LEU A 354 35.87 3.20 -20.88
N GLN A 355 36.62 2.88 -21.91
CA GLN A 355 36.38 3.35 -23.26
C GLN A 355 35.29 2.54 -23.98
N PRO A 356 34.63 3.09 -25.01
CA PRO A 356 33.66 2.34 -25.79
C PRO A 356 34.23 1.02 -26.33
N GLY A 357 33.48 -0.07 -26.12
CA GLY A 357 33.87 -1.42 -26.50
C GLY A 357 34.80 -2.16 -25.52
N GLU A 358 35.34 -1.50 -24.50
CA GLU A 358 36.18 -2.15 -23.48
C GLU A 358 35.35 -2.99 -22.50
N LYS A 359 35.94 -4.04 -21.99
CA LYS A 359 35.38 -4.95 -20.98
C LYS A 359 36.19 -4.85 -19.70
N LEU A 360 35.52 -4.47 -18.60
CA LEU A 360 36.09 -4.37 -17.27
C LEU A 360 35.59 -5.51 -16.40
N ALA A 361 36.49 -6.32 -15.84
CA ALA A 361 36.17 -7.22 -14.75
C ALA A 361 36.44 -6.55 -13.39
N ILE A 362 35.50 -6.71 -12.47
CA ILE A 362 35.60 -6.21 -11.10
C ILE A 362 35.72 -7.40 -10.15
N VAL A 363 36.83 -7.47 -9.45
CA VAL A 363 37.20 -8.55 -8.53
C VAL A 363 37.37 -8.01 -7.12
N GLY A 364 37.09 -8.81 -6.12
CA GLY A 364 37.29 -8.46 -4.70
C GLY A 364 36.45 -9.35 -3.79
N GLU A 365 36.72 -9.31 -2.50
CA GLU A 365 35.99 -10.09 -1.50
C GLU A 365 34.51 -9.64 -1.40
N ASN A 366 33.67 -10.47 -0.77
CA ASN A 366 32.27 -10.13 -0.51
C ASN A 366 32.21 -8.88 0.39
N GLY A 367 31.34 -7.93 0.03
CA GLY A 367 31.23 -6.67 0.76
C GLY A 367 32.25 -5.60 0.37
N SER A 368 33.15 -5.83 -0.58
CA SER A 368 34.17 -4.85 -1.00
C SER A 368 33.62 -3.64 -1.76
N GLY A 369 32.31 -3.63 -2.16
CA GLY A 369 31.68 -2.50 -2.85
C GLY A 369 31.34 -2.72 -4.33
N LYS A 370 31.57 -3.92 -4.89
CA LYS A 370 31.34 -4.23 -6.31
C LYS A 370 29.93 -3.91 -6.81
N THR A 371 28.90 -4.45 -6.13
CA THR A 371 27.49 -4.19 -6.47
C THR A 371 27.10 -2.73 -6.24
N THR A 372 27.74 -2.06 -5.28
CA THR A 372 27.52 -0.62 -5.01
C THR A 372 27.94 0.23 -6.22
N LEU A 373 29.08 -0.10 -6.84
CA LEU A 373 29.55 0.58 -8.05
C LEU A 373 28.50 0.45 -9.19
N ILE A 374 27.89 -0.71 -9.36
CA ILE A 374 26.82 -0.93 -10.35
C ILE A 374 25.56 -0.14 -10.02
N LYS A 375 25.17 -0.08 -8.74
CA LYS A 375 24.02 0.72 -8.31
C LYS A 375 24.21 2.22 -8.59
N LEU A 376 25.43 2.73 -8.48
CA LEU A 376 25.79 4.11 -8.86
C LEU A 376 25.77 4.31 -10.38
N LEU A 377 26.35 3.39 -11.16
CA LEU A 377 26.35 3.43 -12.62
C LEU A 377 24.94 3.43 -13.21
N THR A 378 24.04 2.63 -12.63
CA THR A 378 22.63 2.54 -13.06
C THR A 378 21.75 3.66 -12.51
N ARG A 379 22.36 4.60 -11.78
CA ARG A 379 21.69 5.71 -11.13
C ARG A 379 20.50 5.24 -10.26
N LEU A 380 20.70 4.14 -9.55
CA LEU A 380 19.84 3.71 -8.43
C LEU A 380 20.22 4.46 -7.14
N TYR A 381 21.47 4.92 -7.06
CA TYR A 381 22.01 5.83 -6.06
C TYR A 381 22.84 6.92 -6.72
N THR A 382 23.04 8.02 -6.01
CA THR A 382 23.96 9.11 -6.38
C THR A 382 25.21 9.06 -5.51
N PRO A 383 26.42 9.34 -6.04
CA PRO A 383 27.63 9.42 -5.24
C PRO A 383 27.50 10.45 -4.12
N THR A 384 28.13 10.18 -2.96
CA THR A 384 28.25 11.14 -1.85
C THR A 384 29.25 12.23 -2.20
N SER A 385 30.31 11.90 -2.94
CA SER A 385 31.30 12.81 -3.49
C SER A 385 31.91 12.26 -4.78
N GLY A 386 32.53 13.13 -5.58
CA GLY A 386 32.99 12.81 -6.93
C GLY A 386 31.85 12.81 -7.93
N ARG A 387 32.11 12.33 -9.15
CA ARG A 387 31.13 12.27 -10.24
C ARG A 387 31.37 11.09 -11.17
N ILE A 388 30.32 10.69 -11.86
CA ILE A 388 30.37 9.63 -12.88
C ILE A 388 29.94 10.29 -14.19
N LEU A 389 30.78 10.21 -15.20
CA LEU A 389 30.52 10.75 -16.53
C LEU A 389 30.20 9.62 -17.50
N LEU A 390 29.25 9.85 -18.38
CA LEU A 390 28.97 9.03 -19.57
C LEU A 390 29.03 9.92 -20.78
N ASP A 391 29.91 9.57 -21.71
CA ASP A 391 30.18 10.36 -22.94
C ASP A 391 30.47 11.84 -22.64
N GLY A 392 31.23 12.11 -21.58
CA GLY A 392 31.65 13.44 -21.17
C GLY A 392 30.60 14.23 -20.38
N VAL A 393 29.45 13.66 -20.06
CA VAL A 393 28.35 14.30 -19.31
C VAL A 393 28.12 13.59 -17.99
N ASP A 394 27.96 14.35 -16.88
CA ASP A 394 27.64 13.77 -15.57
C ASP A 394 26.33 12.99 -15.62
N LEU A 395 26.32 11.80 -15.01
CA LEU A 395 25.10 10.96 -14.94
C LEU A 395 23.92 11.69 -14.28
N GLN A 396 24.17 12.68 -13.42
CA GLN A 396 23.12 13.46 -12.78
C GLN A 396 22.38 14.37 -13.78
N GLU A 397 23.04 14.77 -14.85
CA GLU A 397 22.47 15.61 -15.92
C GLU A 397 21.71 14.81 -16.97
N TRP A 398 21.89 13.50 -17.00
CA TRP A 398 21.16 12.63 -17.93
C TRP A 398 19.69 12.47 -17.54
N ASN A 399 18.83 12.42 -18.53
CA ASN A 399 17.49 11.88 -18.37
C ASN A 399 17.57 10.40 -17.96
N VAL A 400 16.95 10.04 -16.85
CA VAL A 400 17.08 8.69 -16.26
C VAL A 400 16.60 7.59 -17.20
N ASP A 401 15.50 7.82 -17.92
CA ASP A 401 14.98 6.83 -18.87
C ASP A 401 15.88 6.67 -20.08
N ALA A 402 16.49 7.77 -20.56
CA ALA A 402 17.46 7.73 -21.65
C ALA A 402 18.74 6.99 -21.23
N LEU A 403 19.27 7.27 -20.03
CA LEU A 403 20.41 6.56 -19.46
C LEU A 403 20.12 5.06 -19.33
N ARG A 404 19.00 4.71 -18.67
CA ARG A 404 18.66 3.31 -18.40
C ARG A 404 18.36 2.51 -19.69
N ARG A 405 17.92 3.14 -20.76
CA ARG A 405 17.79 2.47 -22.08
C ARG A 405 19.13 2.04 -22.67
N ARG A 406 20.21 2.73 -22.35
CA ARG A 406 21.58 2.37 -22.78
C ARG A 406 22.19 1.23 -21.97
N ILE A 407 21.58 0.81 -20.84
CA ILE A 407 22.16 -0.17 -19.93
C ILE A 407 21.32 -1.46 -19.95
N GLY A 408 21.92 -2.57 -20.37
CA GLY A 408 21.44 -3.92 -20.08
C GLY A 408 22.04 -4.39 -18.77
N VAL A 409 21.24 -4.87 -17.83
CA VAL A 409 21.76 -5.28 -16.51
C VAL A 409 21.19 -6.62 -16.05
N ILE A 410 22.05 -7.42 -15.43
CA ILE A 410 21.68 -8.61 -14.65
C ILE A 410 22.28 -8.41 -13.26
N PHE A 411 21.42 -8.36 -12.27
CA PHE A 411 21.86 -8.36 -10.86
C PHE A 411 22.02 -9.79 -10.34
N GLN A 412 22.86 -9.98 -9.35
CA GLN A 412 23.06 -11.27 -8.66
C GLN A 412 21.71 -11.86 -8.17
N ASN A 413 20.87 -11.03 -7.55
CA ASN A 413 19.53 -11.39 -7.07
C ASN A 413 18.46 -10.87 -8.04
N PHE A 414 18.43 -11.40 -9.27
CA PHE A 414 17.42 -11.01 -10.26
C PHE A 414 16.02 -11.51 -9.88
N VAL A 415 15.00 -10.72 -10.22
CA VAL A 415 13.61 -11.05 -9.91
C VAL A 415 13.08 -12.14 -10.84
N ARG A 416 12.44 -13.15 -10.24
CA ARG A 416 11.73 -14.24 -10.93
C ARG A 416 10.24 -13.87 -10.99
N TYR A 417 9.85 -13.20 -12.08
CA TYR A 417 8.44 -12.79 -12.23
C TYR A 417 7.54 -13.98 -12.50
N GLN A 418 6.39 -14.02 -11.84
CA GLN A 418 5.35 -15.03 -12.08
C GLN A 418 4.53 -14.67 -13.36
N PHE A 419 5.23 -14.46 -14.46
CA PHE A 419 4.69 -14.11 -15.78
C PHE A 419 4.98 -15.24 -16.77
N THR A 420 4.52 -15.12 -18.02
CA THR A 420 4.94 -16.03 -19.09
C THR A 420 6.44 -15.90 -19.38
N VAL A 421 7.02 -16.90 -20.05
CA VAL A 421 8.43 -16.86 -20.48
C VAL A 421 8.69 -15.61 -21.33
N GLY A 422 7.83 -15.34 -22.32
CA GLY A 422 7.95 -14.19 -23.20
C GLY A 422 7.91 -12.86 -22.47
N GLU A 423 6.97 -12.71 -21.53
CA GLU A 423 6.88 -11.51 -20.69
C GLU A 423 8.10 -11.37 -19.78
N ASN A 424 8.62 -12.47 -19.21
CA ASN A 424 9.84 -12.44 -18.40
C ASN A 424 11.07 -11.94 -19.17
N ILE A 425 11.14 -12.21 -20.45
CA ILE A 425 12.17 -11.66 -21.35
C ILE A 425 11.80 -10.23 -21.72
N GLY A 426 10.55 -10.00 -22.12
CA GLY A 426 10.05 -8.71 -22.60
C GLY A 426 10.14 -7.55 -21.62
N VAL A 427 10.08 -7.81 -20.30
CA VAL A 427 10.27 -6.75 -19.26
C VAL A 427 11.66 -6.08 -19.35
N GLY A 428 12.60 -6.63 -20.08
CA GLY A 428 13.88 -5.97 -20.38
C GLY A 428 13.70 -4.69 -21.21
N ASP A 429 12.67 -4.64 -22.08
CA ASP A 429 12.29 -3.46 -22.86
C ASP A 429 10.76 -3.33 -22.90
N VAL A 430 10.20 -2.59 -21.94
CA VAL A 430 8.74 -2.46 -21.75
C VAL A 430 8.02 -1.90 -22.98
N ASN A 431 8.68 -1.05 -23.77
CA ASN A 431 8.10 -0.50 -25.00
C ASN A 431 7.84 -1.59 -26.05
N ASN A 432 8.60 -2.68 -26.01
CA ASN A 432 8.51 -3.82 -26.90
C ASN A 432 8.15 -5.11 -26.16
N LEU A 433 7.44 -4.99 -25.02
CA LEU A 433 7.11 -6.08 -24.11
C LEU A 433 6.48 -7.30 -24.80
N LYS A 434 5.64 -7.09 -25.80
CA LYS A 434 4.87 -8.14 -26.50
C LYS A 434 5.45 -8.54 -27.86
N ASP A 435 6.63 -8.04 -28.22
CA ASP A 435 7.27 -8.36 -29.50
C ASP A 435 7.93 -9.74 -29.46
N SER A 436 7.22 -10.74 -30.00
CA SER A 436 7.67 -12.13 -30.02
C SER A 436 8.93 -12.37 -30.86
N SER A 437 9.16 -11.56 -31.89
CA SER A 437 10.36 -11.66 -32.71
C SER A 437 11.62 -11.25 -31.93
N ARG A 438 11.50 -10.20 -31.13
CA ARG A 438 12.56 -9.76 -30.23
C ARG A 438 12.79 -10.73 -29.08
N TRP A 439 11.73 -11.40 -28.55
CA TRP A 439 11.90 -12.47 -27.54
C TRP A 439 12.81 -13.59 -28.07
N GLN A 440 12.58 -14.04 -29.32
CA GLN A 440 13.38 -15.11 -29.92
C GLN A 440 14.85 -14.71 -30.04
N VAL A 441 15.12 -13.50 -30.58
CA VAL A 441 16.49 -12.98 -30.70
C VAL A 441 17.15 -12.85 -29.32
N ALA A 442 16.45 -12.32 -28.34
CA ALA A 442 16.96 -12.16 -26.99
C ALA A 442 17.18 -13.52 -26.31
N ALA A 443 16.27 -14.48 -26.50
CA ALA A 443 16.41 -15.85 -25.99
C ALA A 443 17.59 -16.58 -26.60
N GLN A 444 17.84 -16.40 -27.89
CA GLN A 444 19.02 -16.95 -28.59
C GLN A 444 20.31 -16.35 -28.01
N LYS A 445 20.37 -15.02 -27.86
CA LYS A 445 21.52 -14.33 -27.24
C LYS A 445 21.76 -14.74 -25.80
N GLY A 446 20.70 -14.95 -25.02
CA GLY A 446 20.74 -15.42 -23.63
C GLY A 446 20.88 -16.94 -23.47
N MET A 447 21.07 -17.69 -24.58
CA MET A 447 21.16 -19.17 -24.61
C MET A 447 19.96 -19.86 -23.95
N ALA A 448 18.79 -19.23 -24.01
CA ALA A 448 17.54 -19.74 -23.44
C ALA A 448 16.68 -20.50 -24.45
N GLN A 449 16.87 -20.30 -25.75
CA GLN A 449 16.03 -20.82 -26.84
C GLN A 449 15.78 -22.31 -26.73
N GLN A 450 16.83 -23.12 -26.57
CA GLN A 450 16.74 -24.58 -26.58
C GLN A 450 15.83 -25.15 -25.49
N PHE A 451 15.88 -24.60 -24.26
CA PHE A 451 15.02 -25.10 -23.19
C PHE A 451 13.61 -24.53 -23.29
N ILE A 452 13.44 -23.29 -23.80
CA ILE A 452 12.12 -22.68 -24.02
C ILE A 452 11.31 -23.51 -25.01
N GLU A 453 11.91 -23.99 -26.09
CA GLU A 453 11.26 -24.84 -27.10
C GLU A 453 10.77 -26.18 -26.53
N ARG A 454 11.33 -26.64 -25.40
CA ARG A 454 10.91 -27.87 -24.71
C ARG A 454 9.77 -27.63 -23.70
N LEU A 455 9.44 -26.37 -23.43
CA LEU A 455 8.34 -26.04 -22.52
C LEU A 455 6.98 -26.26 -23.21
N PRO A 456 5.91 -26.61 -22.46
CA PRO A 456 4.62 -27.00 -23.05
C PRO A 456 4.00 -25.99 -24.01
N GLN A 457 4.21 -24.70 -23.76
CA GLN A 457 3.68 -23.60 -24.58
C GLN A 457 4.77 -22.63 -25.02
N ASN A 458 6.03 -23.06 -25.06
CA ASN A 458 7.18 -22.25 -25.43
C ASN A 458 7.20 -20.91 -24.68
N PHE A 459 7.24 -19.77 -25.40
CA PHE A 459 7.23 -18.42 -24.82
C PHE A 459 5.94 -18.08 -24.06
N GLN A 460 4.83 -18.78 -24.30
CA GLN A 460 3.56 -18.56 -23.60
C GLN A 460 3.44 -19.40 -22.33
N THR A 461 4.43 -20.22 -22.00
CA THR A 461 4.43 -21.02 -20.78
C THR A 461 4.43 -20.09 -19.56
N GLN A 462 3.44 -20.24 -18.68
CA GLN A 462 3.39 -19.53 -17.40
C GLN A 462 4.50 -20.04 -16.49
N LEU A 463 5.27 -19.14 -15.90
CA LEU A 463 6.34 -19.47 -14.95
C LEU A 463 5.88 -19.28 -13.49
N GLY A 464 6.53 -20.05 -12.60
CA GLY A 464 6.32 -20.01 -11.17
C GLY A 464 5.14 -20.86 -10.71
N ARG A 465 4.90 -20.88 -9.37
CA ARG A 465 3.92 -21.77 -8.73
C ARG A 465 2.62 -21.08 -8.30
N TRP A 466 2.54 -19.76 -8.36
CA TRP A 466 1.39 -19.00 -7.86
C TRP A 466 0.14 -19.16 -8.74
N PHE A 467 0.34 -19.47 -10.02
CA PHE A 467 -0.76 -19.64 -10.95
C PHE A 467 -0.92 -21.10 -11.36
N LYS A 468 -2.17 -21.53 -11.57
CA LYS A 468 -2.48 -22.91 -12.01
C LYS A 468 -1.80 -23.21 -13.35
N GLY A 469 -1.05 -24.31 -13.39
CA GLY A 469 -0.31 -24.74 -14.58
C GLY A 469 1.04 -24.06 -14.77
N GLY A 470 1.47 -23.22 -13.82
CA GLY A 470 2.78 -22.59 -13.85
C GLY A 470 3.92 -23.59 -13.71
N GLN A 471 4.99 -23.36 -14.47
CA GLN A 471 6.19 -24.19 -14.52
C GLN A 471 7.31 -23.54 -13.70
N GLU A 472 7.93 -24.33 -12.80
CA GLU A 472 9.12 -23.85 -12.09
C GLU A 472 10.37 -24.22 -12.90
N LEU A 473 11.26 -23.26 -13.05
CA LEU A 473 12.53 -23.43 -13.75
C LEU A 473 13.68 -23.72 -12.77
N SER A 474 14.68 -24.44 -13.24
CA SER A 474 15.93 -24.58 -12.49
C SER A 474 16.65 -23.25 -12.35
N GLY A 475 17.56 -23.10 -11.36
CA GLY A 475 18.35 -21.88 -11.17
C GLY A 475 19.08 -21.42 -12.43
N GLY A 476 19.71 -22.37 -13.16
CA GLY A 476 20.40 -22.06 -14.41
C GLY A 476 19.47 -21.67 -15.55
N GLN A 477 18.24 -22.20 -15.62
CA GLN A 477 17.24 -21.78 -16.60
C GLN A 477 16.73 -20.36 -16.29
N TRP A 478 16.44 -20.05 -15.02
CA TRP A 478 16.10 -18.70 -14.58
C TRP A 478 17.20 -17.69 -14.94
N GLN A 479 18.46 -18.08 -14.77
CA GLN A 479 19.62 -17.25 -15.12
C GLN A 479 19.70 -16.95 -16.63
N LYS A 480 19.41 -17.95 -17.48
CA LYS A 480 19.32 -17.77 -18.94
C LYS A 480 18.16 -16.85 -19.33
N ILE A 481 17.03 -16.90 -18.62
CA ILE A 481 15.92 -15.93 -18.80
C ILE A 481 16.37 -14.51 -18.40
N ALA A 482 17.10 -14.36 -17.29
CA ALA A 482 17.63 -13.05 -16.87
C ALA A 482 18.65 -12.48 -17.87
N LEU A 483 19.48 -13.35 -18.46
CA LEU A 483 20.39 -12.99 -19.56
C LEU A 483 19.61 -12.52 -20.80
N ALA A 484 18.61 -13.29 -21.24
CA ALA A 484 17.75 -12.90 -22.36
C ALA A 484 17.05 -11.55 -22.12
N ARG A 485 16.62 -11.29 -20.88
CA ARG A 485 16.03 -10.01 -20.45
C ARG A 485 17.00 -8.84 -20.67
N ALA A 486 18.28 -8.98 -20.32
CA ALA A 486 19.27 -7.94 -20.54
C ALA A 486 19.49 -7.68 -22.03
N PHE A 487 19.47 -8.72 -22.89
CA PHE A 487 19.61 -8.60 -24.33
C PHE A 487 18.35 -8.13 -25.06
N MET A 488 17.21 -8.02 -24.38
CA MET A 488 16.00 -7.46 -24.96
C MET A 488 16.19 -5.97 -25.35
N ARG A 489 17.09 -5.25 -24.66
CA ARG A 489 17.50 -3.88 -24.99
C ARG A 489 18.50 -3.86 -26.14
N SER A 490 18.01 -3.89 -27.38
CA SER A 490 18.86 -3.92 -28.56
C SER A 490 19.73 -2.68 -28.77
N GLN A 491 19.39 -1.56 -28.13
CA GLN A 491 20.14 -0.29 -28.22
C GLN A 491 21.11 -0.10 -27.04
N ALA A 492 21.21 -1.07 -26.13
CA ALA A 492 22.14 -0.98 -25.01
C ALA A 492 23.57 -1.10 -25.50
N ASP A 493 24.38 -0.11 -25.20
CA ASP A 493 25.82 -0.09 -25.43
C ASP A 493 26.64 -0.31 -24.14
N ILE A 494 25.96 -0.42 -23.02
CA ILE A 494 26.53 -0.76 -21.73
C ILE A 494 25.87 -2.06 -21.23
N LEU A 495 26.67 -3.07 -20.92
CA LEU A 495 26.17 -4.32 -20.34
C LEU A 495 26.79 -4.54 -18.96
N VAL A 496 25.95 -4.78 -17.98
CA VAL A 496 26.35 -5.05 -16.60
C VAL A 496 25.97 -6.47 -16.21
N LEU A 497 26.95 -7.26 -15.81
CA LEU A 497 26.80 -8.65 -15.45
C LEU A 497 27.31 -8.86 -14.00
N ASP A 498 26.40 -8.93 -13.03
CA ASP A 498 26.72 -9.17 -11.62
C ASP A 498 26.52 -10.66 -11.31
N GLU A 499 27.62 -11.41 -11.28
CA GLU A 499 27.67 -12.87 -11.08
C GLU A 499 26.72 -13.67 -12.00
N PRO A 500 26.79 -13.49 -13.31
CA PRO A 500 25.79 -14.01 -14.24
C PRO A 500 25.78 -15.54 -14.38
N THR A 501 26.68 -16.27 -13.73
CA THR A 501 26.87 -17.72 -13.87
C THR A 501 26.93 -18.47 -12.52
N SER A 502 26.50 -17.84 -11.43
CA SER A 502 26.57 -18.44 -10.09
C SER A 502 25.84 -19.80 -9.95
N ALA A 503 24.80 -20.05 -10.75
CA ALA A 503 24.02 -21.29 -10.75
C ALA A 503 24.29 -22.20 -11.97
N ILE A 504 25.39 -21.99 -12.68
CA ILE A 504 25.74 -22.70 -13.93
C ILE A 504 27.04 -23.48 -13.74
N ASP A 505 27.15 -24.66 -14.36
CA ASP A 505 28.38 -25.47 -14.34
C ASP A 505 29.51 -24.82 -15.14
N ALA A 506 30.74 -25.25 -14.89
CA ALA A 506 31.94 -24.63 -15.47
C ALA A 506 32.04 -24.77 -17.01
N GLN A 507 31.50 -25.84 -17.59
CA GLN A 507 31.51 -26.05 -19.03
C GLN A 507 30.50 -25.11 -19.72
N ALA A 508 29.28 -25.07 -19.22
CA ALA A 508 28.24 -24.17 -19.72
C ALA A 508 28.61 -22.70 -19.51
N GLU A 509 29.33 -22.37 -18.44
CA GLU A 509 29.87 -21.04 -18.20
C GLU A 509 30.86 -20.63 -19.31
N PHE A 510 31.82 -21.48 -19.63
CA PHE A 510 32.80 -21.20 -20.68
C PHE A 510 32.13 -20.96 -22.04
N GLU A 511 31.10 -21.76 -22.37
CA GLU A 511 30.31 -21.58 -23.57
C GLU A 511 29.55 -20.24 -23.58
N ILE A 512 28.92 -19.88 -22.47
CA ILE A 512 28.19 -18.62 -22.28
C ILE A 512 29.13 -17.42 -22.49
N PHE A 513 30.32 -17.44 -21.89
CA PHE A 513 31.25 -16.32 -22.01
C PHE A 513 31.89 -16.19 -23.39
N ASN A 514 32.23 -17.29 -24.06
CA ASN A 514 32.69 -17.24 -25.43
C ASN A 514 31.60 -16.65 -26.36
N HIS A 515 30.35 -17.03 -26.13
CA HIS A 515 29.22 -16.48 -26.84
C HIS A 515 29.04 -14.97 -26.56
N PHE A 516 29.14 -14.56 -25.29
CA PHE A 516 29.05 -13.15 -24.90
C PHE A 516 30.18 -12.31 -25.50
N ARG A 517 31.42 -12.82 -25.50
CA ARG A 517 32.53 -12.10 -26.08
C ARG A 517 32.29 -11.76 -27.57
N ALA A 518 31.67 -12.68 -28.29
CA ALA A 518 31.31 -12.46 -29.71
C ALA A 518 30.17 -11.45 -29.86
N LEU A 519 29.15 -11.49 -28.97
CA LEU A 519 27.96 -10.62 -29.02
C LEU A 519 28.23 -9.19 -28.56
N THR A 520 29.21 -8.98 -27.68
CA THR A 520 29.47 -7.70 -26.99
C THR A 520 30.70 -6.95 -27.51
N GLN A 521 31.13 -7.21 -28.76
CA GLN A 521 32.36 -6.63 -29.32
C GLN A 521 32.39 -5.10 -29.28
N ASN A 522 31.23 -4.45 -29.44
CA ASN A 522 31.10 -3.00 -29.49
C ASN A 522 30.44 -2.42 -28.23
N GLN A 523 30.26 -3.21 -27.17
CA GLN A 523 29.62 -2.78 -25.94
C GLN A 523 30.65 -2.60 -24.83
N MET A 524 30.47 -1.60 -23.99
CA MET A 524 31.17 -1.50 -22.71
C MET A 524 30.57 -2.54 -21.76
N VAL A 525 31.41 -3.39 -21.18
CA VAL A 525 30.94 -4.46 -20.28
C VAL A 525 31.55 -4.30 -18.89
N PHE A 526 30.68 -4.25 -17.88
CA PHE A 526 31.06 -4.40 -16.47
C PHE A 526 30.73 -5.81 -16.03
N LEU A 527 31.73 -6.57 -15.65
CA LEU A 527 31.63 -7.96 -15.25
C LEU A 527 32.07 -8.12 -13.79
N ILE A 528 31.15 -8.43 -12.89
CA ILE A 528 31.49 -8.89 -11.56
C ILE A 528 31.48 -10.40 -11.57
N SER A 529 32.61 -11.01 -11.25
CA SER A 529 32.74 -12.46 -11.16
C SER A 529 33.76 -12.86 -10.10
N HIS A 530 33.45 -13.92 -9.38
CA HIS A 530 34.41 -14.60 -8.52
C HIS A 530 35.15 -15.73 -9.24
N ARG A 531 34.83 -16.00 -10.52
CA ARG A 531 35.45 -17.08 -11.31
C ARG A 531 36.46 -16.51 -12.27
N PHE A 532 37.74 -16.88 -12.05
CA PHE A 532 38.85 -16.35 -12.85
C PHE A 532 38.85 -16.80 -14.31
N SER A 533 38.21 -17.94 -14.63
CA SER A 533 37.93 -18.35 -16.02
C SER A 533 37.27 -17.24 -16.83
N THR A 534 36.40 -16.51 -16.16
CA THR A 534 35.62 -15.40 -16.73
C THR A 534 36.38 -14.08 -16.69
N VAL A 535 37.02 -13.78 -15.55
CA VAL A 535 37.74 -12.51 -15.31
C VAL A 535 38.88 -12.30 -16.32
N ARG A 536 39.62 -13.35 -16.68
CA ARG A 536 40.76 -13.26 -17.63
C ARG A 536 40.36 -12.89 -19.05
N MET A 537 39.06 -12.91 -19.37
CA MET A 537 38.56 -12.55 -20.70
C MET A 537 38.26 -11.05 -20.82
N ALA A 538 38.33 -10.30 -19.75
CA ALA A 538 38.19 -8.86 -19.76
C ALA A 538 39.46 -8.16 -20.23
N ASP A 539 39.30 -7.00 -20.85
CA ASP A 539 40.42 -6.18 -21.35
C ASP A 539 41.13 -5.50 -20.17
N LYS A 540 40.38 -5.12 -19.15
CA LYS A 540 40.88 -4.55 -17.87
C LYS A 540 40.29 -5.28 -16.69
N ILE A 541 41.05 -5.39 -15.63
CA ILE A 541 40.62 -5.95 -14.33
C ILE A 541 40.87 -4.88 -13.27
N MET A 542 39.88 -4.68 -12.43
CA MET A 542 39.94 -3.81 -11.25
C MET A 542 39.72 -4.63 -9.99
N VAL A 543 40.63 -4.51 -9.02
CA VAL A 543 40.51 -5.15 -7.71
C VAL A 543 40.01 -4.11 -6.71
N ILE A 544 38.92 -4.42 -6.04
CA ILE A 544 38.35 -3.58 -4.97
C ILE A 544 38.53 -4.28 -3.64
N GLU A 545 39.11 -3.59 -2.67
CA GLU A 545 39.26 -4.02 -1.29
C GLU A 545 38.84 -2.89 -0.33
N ASN A 546 37.93 -3.18 0.63
CA ASN A 546 37.44 -2.21 1.63
C ASN A 546 36.89 -0.89 1.02
N GLY A 547 36.29 -0.98 -0.17
CA GLY A 547 35.72 0.16 -0.89
C GLY A 547 36.73 0.98 -1.69
N GLU A 548 37.99 0.58 -1.76
CA GLU A 548 39.06 1.27 -2.50
C GLU A 548 39.55 0.40 -3.67
N MET A 549 39.93 1.05 -4.77
CA MET A 549 40.59 0.37 -5.87
C MET A 549 42.07 0.20 -5.53
N VAL A 550 42.49 -1.07 -5.34
CA VAL A 550 43.87 -1.38 -4.91
C VAL A 550 44.77 -1.79 -6.09
N GLU A 551 44.19 -2.38 -7.14
CA GLU A 551 44.93 -2.81 -8.33
C GLU A 551 44.09 -2.62 -9.59
N GLN A 552 44.74 -2.26 -10.70
CA GLN A 552 44.15 -2.21 -12.01
C GLN A 552 45.17 -2.61 -13.09
N GLY A 553 44.76 -3.43 -14.04
CA GLY A 553 45.65 -3.88 -15.14
C GLY A 553 45.03 -5.00 -15.96
N THR A 554 45.78 -5.59 -16.86
CA THR A 554 45.42 -6.81 -17.56
C THR A 554 45.69 -8.04 -16.70
N HIS A 555 45.13 -9.19 -17.03
CA HIS A 555 45.38 -10.46 -16.36
C HIS A 555 46.86 -10.78 -16.18
N THR A 556 47.66 -10.60 -17.24
CA THR A 556 49.09 -10.88 -17.27
C THR A 556 49.90 -9.93 -16.37
N GLU A 557 49.57 -8.64 -16.42
CA GLU A 557 50.23 -7.62 -15.60
C GLU A 557 49.98 -7.86 -14.10
N LEU A 558 48.69 -8.12 -13.74
CA LEU A 558 48.31 -8.33 -12.33
C LEU A 558 48.87 -9.66 -11.74
N LEU A 559 48.99 -10.69 -12.57
CA LEU A 559 49.67 -11.92 -12.13
C LEU A 559 51.18 -11.69 -11.92
N ALA A 560 51.82 -10.93 -12.84
CA ALA A 560 53.24 -10.62 -12.71
C ALA A 560 53.57 -9.69 -11.53
N ALA A 561 52.60 -8.86 -11.12
CA ALA A 561 52.73 -8.00 -9.95
C ALA A 561 52.65 -8.73 -8.61
N ASP A 562 52.23 -10.00 -8.60
CA ASP A 562 52.09 -10.90 -7.44
C ASP A 562 51.35 -10.26 -6.24
N GLY A 563 50.33 -9.44 -6.56
CA GLY A 563 49.53 -8.70 -5.60
C GLY A 563 48.26 -9.44 -5.15
N ASN A 564 47.25 -8.66 -4.74
CA ASN A 564 45.97 -9.20 -4.28
C ASN A 564 45.26 -10.01 -5.37
N TYR A 565 45.32 -9.57 -6.63
CA TYR A 565 44.76 -10.32 -7.75
C TYR A 565 45.40 -11.69 -7.90
N ALA A 566 46.74 -11.76 -7.89
CA ALA A 566 47.46 -13.01 -8.00
C ALA A 566 47.14 -13.94 -6.81
N ARG A 567 47.10 -13.42 -5.60
CA ARG A 567 46.71 -14.16 -4.39
C ARG A 567 45.31 -14.78 -4.55
N LEU A 568 44.32 -14.01 -4.95
CA LEU A 568 42.94 -14.48 -5.15
C LEU A 568 42.87 -15.53 -6.27
N PHE A 569 43.61 -15.33 -7.37
CA PHE A 569 43.72 -16.27 -8.47
C PHE A 569 44.25 -17.62 -8.03
N TRP A 570 45.39 -17.63 -7.32
CA TRP A 570 46.03 -18.88 -6.87
C TRP A 570 45.22 -19.62 -5.81
N LEU A 571 44.54 -18.90 -4.91
CA LEU A 571 43.59 -19.49 -3.96
C LEU A 571 42.47 -20.25 -4.68
N GLN A 572 41.93 -19.70 -5.73
CA GLN A 572 40.88 -20.38 -6.50
C GLN A 572 41.44 -21.53 -7.35
N ALA A 573 42.59 -21.34 -7.97
CA ALA A 573 43.24 -22.38 -8.77
C ALA A 573 43.61 -23.62 -7.91
N ALA A 574 44.04 -23.42 -6.68
CA ALA A 574 44.30 -24.50 -5.71
C ALA A 574 43.03 -25.30 -5.34
N GLY A 575 41.86 -24.70 -5.40
CA GLY A 575 40.58 -25.39 -5.16
C GLY A 575 40.10 -26.26 -6.33
N TYR A 576 40.73 -26.17 -7.49
CA TYR A 576 40.44 -26.99 -8.68
C TYR A 576 41.50 -28.09 -8.94
N GLN A 577 42.58 -28.16 -8.14
CA GLN A 577 43.55 -29.27 -8.11
C GLN A 577 43.11 -30.31 -7.07
#